data_5cfeb3bb1edec24cd2839262bd6b0b78
#
_entry.id   5cfeb3bb1edec24cd2839262bd6b0b78
#
_cell.length_a   1.000
_cell.length_b   1.000
_cell.length_c   1.000
_cell.angle_alpha   90.00
_cell.angle_beta   90.00
_cell.angle_gamma   90.00
#
_symmetry.space_group_name_H-M   'P 1'
#
loop_
_entity.id
_entity.type
_entity.pdbx_description
1 polymer ?
#
loop_
_entity_poly.entity_id
_entity_poly.type
_entity_poly.pdbx_seq_one_letter_code
_entity_poly.pdbx_strand_id
1 'polypeptide(L)'
;MKGSIIMENHVVIFDHPLISHKISILRDVNTGSKQFRELVEEIAMLMGYEALRDLPTEYVEVKTPITTTKCKMISGKKLAIVPILRAGLGMVEGMLALIPSAKVGHIGLYRDEETLEPQEYYCKLPCDIAHRLVVILDPMLATGGSAVAAVNFIKARGCKNIKFMSLIAAPEGIKKLTEAHPDIQLYCGCIDEKLNENGYIVPGLGDAGDRIFGTK
;
A
#
# COMPACT_ATOMS: atom_id res chain seq x y z
N MET A 1 -20.27 -18.08 -1.33
CA MET A 1 -19.20 -17.99 -0.32
C MET A 1 -18.72 -16.55 -0.31
N LYS A 2 -18.86 -15.81 0.79
CA LYS A 2 -18.35 -14.43 0.92
C LYS A 2 -16.83 -14.55 0.99
N GLY A 3 -16.10 -13.87 0.13
CA GLY A 3 -14.66 -13.72 0.26
C GLY A 3 -14.36 -13.17 1.66
N SER A 4 -13.66 -13.95 2.48
CA SER A 4 -13.48 -13.65 3.89
C SER A 4 -12.36 -12.59 3.99
N ILE A 5 -12.76 -11.35 4.21
CA ILE A 5 -11.85 -10.33 4.72
C ILE A 5 -11.79 -10.57 6.23
N ILE A 6 -10.65 -11.00 6.73
CA ILE A 6 -10.43 -11.11 8.17
C ILE A 6 -10.10 -9.70 8.67
N MET A 7 -10.98 -9.13 9.46
CA MET A 7 -10.77 -7.83 10.09
C MET A 7 -10.45 -8.05 11.57
N GLU A 8 -9.20 -7.86 11.93
CA GLU A 8 -8.77 -7.73 13.32
C GLU A 8 -8.15 -6.34 13.52
N ASN A 9 -8.71 -5.56 14.46
CA ASN A 9 -8.13 -4.27 14.91
C ASN A 9 -7.59 -3.36 13.79
N HIS A 10 -8.43 -3.02 12.79
CA HIS A 10 -8.04 -2.20 11.62
C HIS A 10 -7.07 -2.87 10.64
N VAL A 11 -6.81 -4.18 10.75
CA VAL A 11 -6.04 -4.97 9.79
C VAL A 11 -6.99 -5.75 8.89
N VAL A 12 -6.86 -5.55 7.59
CA VAL A 12 -7.63 -6.24 6.55
C VAL A 12 -6.69 -7.18 5.80
N ILE A 13 -6.98 -8.49 5.85
CA ILE A 13 -6.22 -9.51 5.14
C ILE A 13 -7.09 -10.02 3.99
N PHE A 14 -6.50 -10.10 2.80
CA PHE A 14 -7.21 -10.55 1.61
C PHE A 14 -7.20 -12.07 1.48
N ASP A 15 -8.36 -12.68 1.62
CA ASP A 15 -8.60 -14.08 1.29
C ASP A 15 -9.33 -14.17 -0.07
N HIS A 16 -8.61 -13.81 -1.13
CA HIS A 16 -9.14 -13.83 -2.48
C HIS A 16 -8.27 -14.71 -3.41
N PRO A 17 -8.85 -15.70 -4.12
CA PRO A 17 -8.07 -16.67 -4.90
C PRO A 17 -7.19 -16.02 -5.98
N LEU A 18 -7.60 -14.92 -6.60
CA LEU A 18 -6.76 -14.21 -7.57
C LEU A 18 -5.53 -13.57 -6.90
N ILE A 19 -5.69 -12.99 -5.72
CA ILE A 19 -4.58 -12.38 -4.98
C ILE A 19 -3.62 -13.48 -4.53
N SER A 20 -4.12 -14.55 -3.93
CA SER A 20 -3.33 -15.68 -3.47
C SER A 20 -2.56 -16.34 -4.61
N HIS A 21 -3.20 -16.55 -5.77
CA HIS A 21 -2.57 -17.09 -6.97
C HIS A 21 -1.42 -16.20 -7.45
N LYS A 22 -1.65 -14.89 -7.57
CA LYS A 22 -0.63 -13.94 -8.03
C LYS A 22 0.53 -13.83 -7.05
N ILE A 23 0.26 -13.82 -5.74
CA ILE A 23 1.30 -13.86 -4.71
C ILE A 23 2.13 -15.14 -4.81
N SER A 24 1.50 -16.29 -5.09
CA SER A 24 2.24 -17.56 -5.27
C SER A 24 3.23 -17.48 -6.43
N ILE A 25 2.84 -16.89 -7.56
CA ILE A 25 3.75 -16.68 -8.70
C ILE A 25 4.83 -15.64 -8.35
N LEU A 26 4.44 -14.57 -7.63
CA LEU A 26 5.37 -13.52 -7.19
C LEU A 26 6.50 -14.08 -6.32
N ARG A 27 6.22 -15.09 -5.50
CA ARG A 27 7.19 -15.74 -4.61
C ARG A 27 8.22 -16.60 -5.36
N ASP A 28 7.87 -17.17 -6.51
CA ASP A 28 8.75 -18.08 -7.25
C ASP A 28 10.06 -17.37 -7.62
N VAL A 29 11.18 -18.00 -7.28
CA VAL A 29 12.54 -17.50 -7.57
C VAL A 29 12.79 -17.35 -9.07
N ASN A 30 12.08 -18.12 -9.91
CA ASN A 30 12.18 -18.06 -11.37
C ASN A 30 11.33 -16.93 -11.99
N THR A 31 10.49 -16.25 -11.22
CA THR A 31 9.72 -15.09 -11.72
C THR A 31 10.67 -13.93 -12.02
N GLY A 32 10.89 -13.68 -13.32
CA GLY A 32 11.77 -12.61 -13.78
C GLY A 32 11.20 -11.21 -13.48
N SER A 33 12.08 -10.18 -13.50
CA SER A 33 11.74 -8.82 -13.09
C SER A 33 10.57 -8.20 -13.85
N LYS A 34 10.37 -8.52 -15.14
CA LYS A 34 9.22 -8.03 -15.91
C LYS A 34 7.91 -8.57 -15.31
N GLN A 35 7.80 -9.88 -15.20
CA GLN A 35 6.61 -10.53 -14.66
C GLN A 35 6.37 -10.15 -13.19
N PHE A 36 7.44 -9.98 -12.42
CA PHE A 36 7.36 -9.54 -11.03
C PHE A 36 6.70 -8.15 -10.93
N ARG A 37 7.09 -7.19 -11.77
CA ARG A 37 6.47 -5.85 -11.82
C ARG A 37 5.00 -5.92 -12.20
N GLU A 38 4.67 -6.68 -13.25
CA GLU A 38 3.28 -6.85 -13.69
C GLU A 38 2.40 -7.43 -12.57
N LEU A 39 2.90 -8.44 -11.84
CA LEU A 39 2.18 -9.02 -10.70
C LEU A 39 2.01 -8.04 -9.53
N VAL A 40 3.06 -7.28 -9.20
CA VAL A 40 2.99 -6.24 -8.14
C VAL A 40 1.93 -5.21 -8.47
N GLU A 41 1.89 -4.74 -9.71
CA GLU A 41 0.90 -3.78 -10.21
C GLU A 41 -0.52 -4.35 -10.15
N GLU A 42 -0.73 -5.57 -10.65
CA GLU A 42 -2.03 -6.24 -10.66
C GLU A 42 -2.57 -6.51 -9.25
N ILE A 43 -1.70 -6.97 -8.33
CA ILE A 43 -2.10 -7.19 -6.93
C ILE A 43 -2.44 -5.85 -6.27
N ALA A 44 -1.61 -4.82 -6.49
CA ALA A 44 -1.87 -3.48 -5.96
C ALA A 44 -3.21 -2.92 -6.42
N MET A 45 -3.57 -3.12 -7.70
CA MET A 45 -4.87 -2.74 -8.25
C MET A 45 -6.02 -3.49 -7.58
N LEU A 46 -5.94 -4.82 -7.45
CA LEU A 46 -6.97 -5.63 -6.81
C LEU A 46 -7.18 -5.25 -5.34
N MET A 47 -6.09 -5.07 -4.60
CA MET A 47 -6.13 -4.64 -3.20
C MET A 47 -6.65 -3.19 -3.08
N GLY A 48 -6.23 -2.31 -3.98
CA GLY A 48 -6.66 -0.91 -4.03
C GLY A 48 -8.16 -0.77 -4.24
N TYR A 49 -8.77 -1.60 -5.08
CA TYR A 49 -10.23 -1.63 -5.27
C TYR A 49 -10.96 -1.81 -3.93
N GLU A 50 -10.50 -2.71 -3.10
CA GLU A 50 -11.12 -2.95 -1.79
C GLU A 50 -10.71 -1.90 -0.76
N ALA A 51 -9.45 -1.50 -0.73
CA ALA A 51 -8.96 -0.48 0.20
C ALA A 51 -9.64 0.89 0.01
N LEU A 52 -10.23 1.14 -1.15
CA LEU A 52 -10.93 2.37 -1.48
C LEU A 52 -12.47 2.24 -1.44
N ARG A 53 -13.01 1.14 -0.89
CA ARG A 53 -14.44 0.86 -0.82
C ARG A 53 -15.23 1.94 -0.05
N ASP A 54 -14.63 2.58 0.90
CA ASP A 54 -15.21 3.60 1.78
C ASP A 54 -15.02 5.04 1.27
N LEU A 55 -14.56 5.22 0.01
CA LEU A 55 -14.46 6.55 -0.56
C LEU A 55 -15.82 7.26 -0.55
N PRO A 56 -15.87 8.53 -0.08
CA PRO A 56 -17.10 9.28 -0.05
C PRO A 56 -17.60 9.55 -1.47
N THR A 57 -18.92 9.48 -1.64
CA THR A 57 -19.58 9.76 -2.91
C THR A 57 -20.62 10.84 -2.73
N GLU A 58 -20.89 11.60 -3.80
CA GLU A 58 -21.95 12.60 -3.89
C GLU A 58 -22.82 12.38 -5.13
N TYR A 59 -24.02 12.90 -5.10
CA TYR A 59 -24.90 12.88 -6.27
C TYR A 59 -24.67 14.12 -7.13
N VAL A 60 -24.34 13.92 -8.39
CA VAL A 60 -24.21 14.98 -9.40
C VAL A 60 -25.18 14.76 -10.54
N GLU A 61 -25.65 15.84 -11.18
CA GLU A 61 -26.44 15.75 -12.38
C GLU A 61 -25.59 15.33 -13.57
N VAL A 62 -26.01 14.27 -14.24
CA VAL A 62 -25.36 13.72 -15.45
C VAL A 62 -26.35 13.71 -16.58
N LYS A 63 -25.99 14.36 -17.69
CA LYS A 63 -26.76 14.32 -18.94
C LYS A 63 -26.35 13.06 -19.71
N THR A 64 -27.27 12.09 -19.77
CA THR A 64 -27.12 10.90 -20.61
C THR A 64 -27.60 11.19 -22.04
N PRO A 65 -27.37 10.29 -22.98
CA PRO A 65 -27.97 10.42 -24.33
C PRO A 65 -29.50 10.49 -24.35
N ILE A 66 -30.16 10.02 -23.27
CA ILE A 66 -31.63 9.90 -23.22
C ILE A 66 -32.24 10.99 -22.34
N THR A 67 -31.65 11.24 -21.13
CA THR A 67 -32.23 12.18 -20.16
C THR A 67 -31.18 12.68 -19.19
N THR A 68 -31.51 13.69 -18.39
CA THR A 68 -30.68 14.11 -17.24
C THR A 68 -31.10 13.33 -16.00
N THR A 69 -30.12 12.81 -15.26
CA THR A 69 -30.34 12.03 -14.03
C THR A 69 -29.29 12.31 -13.01
N LYS A 70 -29.55 11.93 -11.74
CA LYS A 70 -28.56 12.04 -10.65
C LYS A 70 -27.78 10.73 -10.52
N CYS A 71 -26.46 10.82 -10.63
CA CYS A 71 -25.54 9.67 -10.51
C CYS A 71 -24.61 9.87 -9.33
N LYS A 72 -24.20 8.76 -8.69
CA LYS A 72 -23.15 8.78 -7.66
C LYS A 72 -21.77 8.94 -8.31
N MET A 73 -21.02 9.89 -7.85
CA MET A 73 -19.60 10.08 -8.22
C MET A 73 -18.75 10.21 -6.95
N ILE A 74 -17.48 9.84 -7.05
CA ILE A 74 -16.53 10.02 -5.93
C ILE A 74 -16.47 11.52 -5.62
N SER A 75 -16.72 11.88 -4.36
CA SER A 75 -16.72 13.26 -3.92
C SER A 75 -15.30 13.78 -3.69
N GLY A 76 -14.99 14.89 -4.36
CA GLY A 76 -13.73 15.60 -4.20
C GLY A 76 -12.52 14.87 -4.84
N LYS A 77 -11.43 15.61 -4.99
CA LYS A 77 -10.15 15.10 -5.50
C LYS A 77 -9.18 14.93 -4.34
N LYS A 78 -9.46 13.97 -3.43
CA LYS A 78 -8.78 13.94 -2.12
C LYS A 78 -7.90 12.74 -1.87
N LEU A 79 -7.57 11.94 -2.88
CA LEU A 79 -6.65 10.81 -2.74
C LEU A 79 -5.20 11.23 -3.04
N ALA A 80 -4.28 10.78 -2.21
CA ALA A 80 -2.85 10.80 -2.48
C ALA A 80 -2.27 9.39 -2.29
N ILE A 81 -1.43 8.96 -3.21
CA ILE A 81 -0.69 7.71 -3.19
C ILE A 81 0.75 8.04 -2.81
N VAL A 82 1.29 7.37 -1.81
CA VAL A 82 2.63 7.66 -1.30
C VAL A 82 3.45 6.37 -1.19
N PRO A 83 4.18 5.99 -2.25
CA PRO A 83 5.09 4.86 -2.17
C PRO A 83 6.29 5.17 -1.27
N ILE A 84 6.71 4.18 -0.49
CA ILE A 84 8.01 4.17 0.18
C ILE A 84 9.05 3.74 -0.87
N LEU A 85 9.99 4.63 -1.16
CA LEU A 85 11.05 4.37 -2.13
C LEU A 85 12.01 3.29 -1.60
N ARG A 86 12.52 2.40 -2.44
CA ARG A 86 12.26 2.24 -3.89
C ARG A 86 11.07 1.34 -4.21
N ALA A 87 10.88 0.26 -3.43
CA ALA A 87 10.02 -0.88 -3.76
C ALA A 87 8.53 -0.50 -3.93
N GLY A 88 8.03 0.46 -3.15
CA GLY A 88 6.65 0.96 -3.25
C GLY A 88 6.27 1.51 -4.63
N LEU A 89 7.25 1.95 -5.44
CA LEU A 89 7.00 2.43 -6.79
C LEU A 89 6.32 1.39 -7.69
N GLY A 90 6.62 0.10 -7.50
CA GLY A 90 5.99 -0.96 -8.28
C GLY A 90 4.47 -1.07 -8.11
N MET A 91 3.92 -0.51 -7.03
CA MET A 91 2.48 -0.56 -6.74
C MET A 91 1.71 0.67 -7.29
N VAL A 92 2.41 1.72 -7.72
CA VAL A 92 1.81 3.02 -8.04
C VAL A 92 0.88 2.93 -9.25
N GLU A 93 1.33 2.30 -10.34
CA GLU A 93 0.56 2.24 -11.59
C GLU A 93 -0.75 1.48 -11.40
N GLY A 94 -0.75 0.38 -10.62
CA GLY A 94 -1.97 -0.35 -10.28
C GLY A 94 -3.00 0.51 -9.54
N MET A 95 -2.54 1.39 -8.66
CA MET A 95 -3.41 2.34 -7.95
C MET A 95 -3.89 3.48 -8.86
N LEU A 96 -3.03 3.99 -9.74
CA LEU A 96 -3.39 5.04 -10.70
C LEU A 96 -4.36 4.53 -11.77
N ALA A 97 -4.30 3.24 -12.13
CA ALA A 97 -5.30 2.63 -13.02
C ALA A 97 -6.71 2.69 -12.44
N LEU A 98 -6.87 2.61 -11.12
CA LEU A 98 -8.17 2.76 -10.45
C LEU A 98 -8.59 4.22 -10.32
N ILE A 99 -7.69 5.11 -9.93
CA ILE A 99 -7.98 6.53 -9.74
C ILE A 99 -6.90 7.38 -10.43
N PRO A 100 -7.02 7.61 -11.74
CA PRO A 100 -6.03 8.37 -12.52
C PRO A 100 -5.82 9.82 -12.04
N SER A 101 -6.79 10.37 -11.32
CA SER A 101 -6.72 11.72 -10.76
C SER A 101 -6.05 11.81 -9.38
N ALA A 102 -5.60 10.69 -8.82
CA ALA A 102 -4.87 10.69 -7.55
C ALA A 102 -3.55 11.47 -7.68
N LYS A 103 -3.19 12.17 -6.61
CA LYS A 103 -1.86 12.78 -6.54
C LYS A 103 -0.86 11.76 -6.02
N VAL A 104 0.37 11.83 -6.52
CA VAL A 104 1.46 10.96 -6.07
C VAL A 104 2.47 11.81 -5.31
N GLY A 105 2.77 11.38 -4.08
CA GLY A 105 3.91 11.86 -3.31
C GLY A 105 4.93 10.74 -3.16
N HIS A 106 6.12 11.04 -2.67
CA HIS A 106 7.17 10.04 -2.47
C HIS A 106 7.84 10.25 -1.12
N ILE A 107 8.15 9.16 -0.43
CA ILE A 107 8.98 9.15 0.79
C ILE A 107 10.13 8.18 0.57
N GLY A 108 11.36 8.70 0.68
CA GLY A 108 12.58 7.91 0.70
C GLY A 108 13.10 7.79 2.11
N LEU A 109 13.33 6.56 2.54
CA LEU A 109 13.86 6.23 3.86
C LEU A 109 15.13 5.41 3.73
N TYR A 110 16.11 5.69 4.58
CA TYR A 110 17.25 4.80 4.79
C TYR A 110 17.36 4.48 6.28
N ARG A 111 18.05 3.42 6.60
CA ARG A 111 18.35 3.10 7.99
C ARG A 111 19.70 3.72 8.32
N ASP A 112 19.71 4.58 9.33
CA ASP A 112 20.94 5.16 9.86
C ASP A 112 21.87 4.04 10.35
N GLU A 113 23.15 4.09 10.00
CA GLU A 113 24.10 3.02 10.30
C GLU A 113 24.46 2.95 11.78
N GLU A 114 24.41 4.09 12.49
CA GLU A 114 24.78 4.18 13.91
C GLU A 114 23.58 3.91 14.84
N THR A 115 22.44 4.58 14.55
CA THR A 115 21.25 4.50 15.41
C THR A 115 20.31 3.36 15.01
N LEU A 116 20.46 2.80 13.82
CA LEU A 116 19.56 1.83 13.18
C LEU A 116 18.13 2.33 13.02
N GLU A 117 17.88 3.63 13.22
CA GLU A 117 16.57 4.23 13.05
C GLU A 117 16.31 4.64 11.59
N PRO A 118 15.05 4.57 11.13
CA PRO A 118 14.69 5.07 9.82
C PRO A 118 14.81 6.59 9.75
N GLN A 119 15.59 7.08 8.78
CA GLN A 119 15.77 8.50 8.49
C GLN A 119 15.20 8.84 7.12
N GLU A 120 14.62 10.04 7.00
CA GLU A 120 14.12 10.58 5.74
C GLU A 120 15.27 11.18 4.94
N TYR A 121 15.51 10.68 3.72
CA TYR A 121 16.42 11.33 2.78
C TYR A 121 15.69 12.06 1.65
N TYR A 122 14.43 11.74 1.43
CA TYR A 122 13.60 12.37 0.42
C TYR A 122 12.12 12.35 0.82
N CYS A 123 11.47 13.51 0.75
CA CYS A 123 10.04 13.60 0.95
C CYS A 123 9.47 14.72 0.05
N LYS A 124 8.67 14.32 -0.92
CA LYS A 124 7.92 15.23 -1.77
C LYS A 124 6.46 14.83 -1.75
N LEU A 125 5.64 15.61 -1.09
CA LEU A 125 4.21 15.36 -0.92
C LEU A 125 3.38 16.48 -1.57
N PRO A 126 2.12 16.21 -1.96
CA PRO A 126 1.18 17.26 -2.34
C PRO A 126 1.04 18.32 -1.24
N CYS A 127 0.98 19.61 -1.62
CA CYS A 127 0.90 20.71 -0.66
C CYS A 127 -0.38 20.66 0.21
N ASP A 128 -1.44 20.01 -0.28
CA ASP A 128 -2.72 19.82 0.39
C ASP A 128 -2.87 18.43 1.04
N ILE A 129 -1.76 17.76 1.36
CA ILE A 129 -1.74 16.38 1.89
C ILE A 129 -2.57 16.24 3.18
N ALA A 130 -2.61 17.27 4.02
CA ALA A 130 -3.38 17.29 5.26
C ALA A 130 -4.89 17.09 5.05
N HIS A 131 -5.41 17.40 3.85
CA HIS A 131 -6.83 17.29 3.50
C HIS A 131 -7.15 16.08 2.61
N ARG A 132 -6.20 15.15 2.44
CA ARG A 132 -6.34 13.98 1.57
C ARG A 132 -6.45 12.69 2.38
N LEU A 133 -7.15 11.71 1.81
CA LEU A 133 -6.90 10.31 2.15
C LEU A 133 -5.54 9.94 1.56
N VAL A 134 -4.64 9.46 2.39
CA VAL A 134 -3.31 8.99 1.98
C VAL A 134 -3.26 7.48 2.00
N VAL A 135 -2.86 6.86 0.89
CA VAL A 135 -2.55 5.44 0.82
C VAL A 135 -1.03 5.29 0.68
N ILE A 136 -0.39 4.81 1.74
CA ILE A 136 1.03 4.48 1.75
C ILE A 136 1.21 3.11 1.12
N LEU A 137 2.17 2.98 0.21
CA LEU A 137 2.46 1.74 -0.51
C LEU A 137 3.86 1.23 -0.18
N ASP A 138 3.92 0.01 0.32
CA ASP A 138 5.18 -0.73 0.49
C ASP A 138 4.91 -2.22 0.30
N PRO A 139 5.52 -2.92 -0.68
CA PRO A 139 5.21 -4.32 -0.96
C PRO A 139 5.50 -5.26 0.21
N MET A 140 6.37 -4.89 1.15
CA MET A 140 6.77 -5.77 2.26
C MET A 140 6.72 -5.05 3.61
N LEU A 141 5.83 -5.50 4.49
CA LEU A 141 5.80 -5.07 5.89
C LEU A 141 6.57 -6.09 6.75
N ALA A 142 7.90 -5.96 6.79
CA ALA A 142 8.78 -6.87 7.53
C ALA A 142 8.89 -6.49 9.01
N THR A 143 9.89 -5.67 9.38
CA THR A 143 10.10 -5.23 10.77
C THR A 143 9.17 -4.09 11.21
N GLY A 144 8.50 -3.44 10.29
CA GLY A 144 7.61 -2.30 10.53
C GLY A 144 8.29 -0.95 10.74
N GLY A 145 9.62 -0.90 10.81
CA GLY A 145 10.33 0.36 11.07
C GLY A 145 10.07 1.44 10.04
N SER A 146 10.26 1.13 8.75
CA SER A 146 9.99 2.07 7.64
C SER A 146 8.53 2.49 7.57
N ALA A 147 7.60 1.55 7.82
CA ALA A 147 6.18 1.83 7.83
C ALA A 147 5.79 2.83 8.92
N VAL A 148 6.26 2.61 10.16
CA VAL A 148 6.04 3.52 11.29
C VAL A 148 6.62 4.90 11.00
N ALA A 149 7.85 4.98 10.50
CA ALA A 149 8.48 6.25 10.15
C ALA A 149 7.71 6.99 9.04
N ALA A 150 7.29 6.30 7.97
CA ALA A 150 6.51 6.92 6.91
C ALA A 150 5.19 7.50 7.41
N VAL A 151 4.47 6.77 8.28
CA VAL A 151 3.24 7.28 8.91
C VAL A 151 3.51 8.49 9.78
N ASN A 152 4.60 8.47 10.59
CA ASN A 152 5.01 9.62 11.41
C ASN A 152 5.26 10.85 10.55
N PHE A 153 6.01 10.73 9.46
CA PHE A 153 6.32 11.85 8.55
C PHE A 153 5.07 12.43 7.89
N ILE A 154 4.10 11.58 7.51
CA ILE A 154 2.83 12.03 6.92
C ILE A 154 1.95 12.70 7.97
N LYS A 155 1.87 12.14 9.19
CA LYS A 155 1.13 12.74 10.30
C LYS A 155 1.72 14.09 10.74
N ALA A 156 3.04 14.22 10.77
CA ALA A 156 3.73 15.48 11.07
C ALA A 156 3.39 16.61 10.08
N ARG A 157 2.94 16.25 8.87
CA ARG A 157 2.45 17.19 7.85
C ARG A 157 0.94 17.43 7.91
N GLY A 158 0.30 17.03 9.02
CA GLY A 158 -1.10 17.29 9.34
C GLY A 158 -2.10 16.31 8.75
N CYS A 159 -1.68 15.24 8.04
CA CYS A 159 -2.59 14.24 7.53
C CYS A 159 -3.11 13.34 8.65
N LYS A 160 -4.44 13.13 8.67
CA LYS A 160 -5.13 12.31 9.69
C LYS A 160 -5.77 11.05 9.11
N ASN A 161 -5.99 11.02 7.79
CA ASN A 161 -6.66 9.90 7.14
C ASN A 161 -5.65 9.11 6.32
N ILE A 162 -5.14 8.01 6.91
CA ILE A 162 -4.04 7.24 6.36
C ILE A 162 -4.44 5.77 6.29
N LYS A 163 -4.17 5.15 5.16
CA LYS A 163 -4.20 3.71 4.93
C LYS A 163 -2.79 3.25 4.55
N PHE A 164 -2.43 2.06 4.99
CA PHE A 164 -1.19 1.41 4.61
C PHE A 164 -1.50 0.13 3.83
N MET A 165 -0.84 -0.10 2.72
CA MET A 165 -1.08 -1.27 1.88
C MET A 165 0.23 -2.01 1.58
N SER A 166 0.24 -3.32 1.87
CA SER A 166 1.40 -4.19 1.70
C SER A 166 1.01 -5.52 1.05
N LEU A 167 1.81 -6.02 0.10
CA LEU A 167 1.52 -7.28 -0.59
C LEU A 167 1.72 -8.48 0.35
N ILE A 168 2.79 -8.48 1.12
CA ILE A 168 3.07 -9.46 2.17
C ILE A 168 3.49 -8.77 3.47
N ALA A 169 3.18 -9.38 4.58
CA ALA A 169 3.53 -8.87 5.91
C ALA A 169 4.00 -9.98 6.84
N ALA A 170 4.87 -9.63 7.78
CA ALA A 170 5.20 -10.47 8.93
C ALA A 170 4.38 -10.03 10.16
N PRO A 171 4.03 -10.95 11.07
CA PRO A 171 3.32 -10.62 12.30
C PRO A 171 4.00 -9.53 13.13
N GLU A 172 5.33 -9.54 13.17
CA GLU A 172 6.14 -8.56 13.89
C GLU A 172 5.97 -7.15 13.34
N GLY A 173 5.94 -7.00 12.00
CA GLY A 173 5.72 -5.72 11.34
C GLY A 173 4.32 -5.18 11.53
N ILE A 174 3.31 -6.06 11.43
CA ILE A 174 1.91 -5.72 11.69
C ILE A 174 1.77 -5.21 13.12
N LYS A 175 2.27 -5.97 14.11
CA LYS A 175 2.21 -5.61 15.52
C LYS A 175 2.84 -4.25 15.76
N LYS A 176 4.08 -4.03 15.27
CA LYS A 176 4.79 -2.76 15.46
C LYS A 176 4.05 -1.58 14.86
N LEU A 177 3.50 -1.74 13.65
CA LEU A 177 2.76 -0.66 12.98
C LEU A 177 1.44 -0.35 13.69
N THR A 178 0.67 -1.36 14.08
CA THR A 178 -0.63 -1.18 14.74
C THR A 178 -0.51 -0.67 16.18
N GLU A 179 0.54 -1.04 16.91
CA GLU A 179 0.83 -0.49 18.24
C GLU A 179 1.23 0.98 18.17
N ALA A 180 2.06 1.37 17.18
CA ALA A 180 2.48 2.75 17.00
C ALA A 180 1.36 3.64 16.43
N HIS A 181 0.51 3.09 15.59
CA HIS A 181 -0.54 3.82 14.86
C HIS A 181 -1.86 3.04 14.84
N PRO A 182 -2.57 2.94 15.97
CA PRO A 182 -3.84 2.20 16.06
C PRO A 182 -4.99 2.87 15.30
N ASP A 183 -4.79 4.07 14.81
CA ASP A 183 -5.77 4.91 14.11
C ASP A 183 -5.72 4.77 12.57
N ILE A 184 -4.78 4.00 12.02
CA ILE A 184 -4.70 3.75 10.57
C ILE A 184 -5.32 2.39 10.19
N GLN A 185 -5.71 2.26 8.93
CA GLN A 185 -6.13 0.98 8.37
C GLN A 185 -4.96 0.34 7.61
N LEU A 186 -4.67 -0.91 7.94
CA LEU A 186 -3.64 -1.73 7.30
C LEU A 186 -4.28 -2.77 6.39
N TYR A 187 -3.86 -2.81 5.13
CA TYR A 187 -4.29 -3.76 4.12
C TYR A 187 -3.13 -4.66 3.71
N CYS A 188 -3.27 -5.97 3.92
CA CYS A 188 -2.24 -6.96 3.59
C CYS A 188 -2.77 -8.01 2.61
N GLY A 189 -2.02 -8.27 1.53
CA GLY A 189 -2.33 -9.32 0.58
C GLY A 189 -2.27 -10.73 1.22
N CYS A 190 -1.26 -10.95 2.07
CA CYS A 190 -1.18 -12.11 2.96
C CYS A 190 -0.26 -11.83 4.16
N ILE A 191 -0.38 -12.67 5.19
CA ILE A 191 0.54 -12.68 6.34
C ILE A 191 1.37 -13.94 6.24
N ASP A 192 2.69 -13.78 6.34
CA ASP A 192 3.68 -14.86 6.38
C ASP A 192 3.98 -15.29 7.82
N GLU A 193 4.82 -16.32 7.98
CA GLU A 193 4.99 -16.98 9.28
C GLU A 193 5.73 -16.11 10.31
N LYS A 194 6.87 -15.51 9.89
CA LYS A 194 7.80 -14.79 10.79
C LYS A 194 8.88 -14.05 10.01
N LEU A 195 9.74 -13.35 10.74
CA LEU A 195 11.03 -12.87 10.23
C LEU A 195 12.14 -13.87 10.54
N ASN A 196 13.15 -13.96 9.65
CA ASN A 196 14.39 -14.64 9.94
C ASN A 196 15.38 -13.75 10.69
N GLU A 197 16.57 -14.27 11.01
CA GLU A 197 17.65 -13.58 11.76
C GLU A 197 18.12 -12.27 11.09
N ASN A 198 17.98 -12.19 9.76
CA ASN A 198 18.37 -11.02 8.96
C ASN A 198 17.19 -10.05 8.72
N GLY A 199 16.02 -10.29 9.33
CA GLY A 199 14.83 -9.46 9.18
C GLY A 199 14.06 -9.67 7.87
N TYR A 200 14.32 -10.74 7.12
CA TYR A 200 13.52 -11.12 5.95
C TYR A 200 12.27 -11.89 6.34
N ILE A 201 11.19 -11.63 5.63
CA ILE A 201 9.93 -12.36 5.78
C ILE A 201 10.12 -13.81 5.30
N VAL A 202 9.57 -14.79 6.05
CA VAL A 202 9.61 -16.22 5.75
C VAL A 202 8.18 -16.76 5.68
N PRO A 203 7.79 -17.42 4.55
CA PRO A 203 8.59 -17.79 3.38
C PRO A 203 8.98 -16.61 2.48
N GLY A 204 8.26 -15.48 2.56
CA GLY A 204 8.59 -14.24 1.87
C GLY A 204 8.58 -14.30 0.34
N LEU A 205 9.27 -13.35 -0.27
CA LEU A 205 9.48 -13.25 -1.72
C LEU A 205 10.87 -12.68 -2.08
N GLY A 206 11.80 -12.66 -1.11
CA GLY A 206 13.11 -12.04 -1.26
C GLY A 206 13.07 -10.52 -1.07
N ASP A 207 14.00 -9.79 -1.68
CA ASP A 207 13.97 -8.33 -1.71
C ASP A 207 13.10 -7.83 -2.86
N ALA A 208 11.97 -7.19 -2.53
CA ALA A 208 11.03 -6.72 -3.53
C ALA A 208 11.63 -5.61 -4.41
N GLY A 209 12.44 -4.72 -3.85
CA GLY A 209 13.09 -3.66 -4.60
C GLY A 209 14.04 -4.22 -5.66
N ASP A 210 14.92 -5.14 -5.28
CA ASP A 210 15.85 -5.77 -6.21
C ASP A 210 15.11 -6.57 -7.29
N ARG A 211 14.05 -7.29 -6.92
CA ARG A 211 13.24 -8.05 -7.89
C ARG A 211 12.45 -7.16 -8.85
N ILE A 212 11.90 -6.03 -8.37
CA ILE A 212 11.20 -5.05 -9.21
C ILE A 212 12.18 -4.40 -10.20
N PHE A 213 13.37 -3.99 -9.74
CA PHE A 213 14.29 -3.18 -10.52
C PHE A 213 15.41 -3.99 -11.20
N GLY A 214 15.55 -5.27 -10.88
CA GLY A 214 16.59 -6.12 -11.44
C GLY A 214 18.00 -5.69 -11.02
N THR A 215 18.16 -5.30 -9.75
CA THR A 215 19.42 -4.74 -9.22
C THR A 215 20.33 -5.78 -8.56
N LYS A 216 19.96 -7.06 -8.62
CA LYS A 216 20.81 -8.21 -8.29
C LYS A 216 20.78 -9.23 -9.38
#